data_2bfa3f765ef85b106db538af4c1c6c6f
#
_entry.id   2bfa3f765ef85b106db538af4c1c6c6f
#
_cell.length_a   1.000
_cell.length_b   1.000
_cell.length_c   1.000
_cell.angle_alpha   90.00
_cell.angle_beta   90.00
_cell.angle_gamma   90.00
#
_symmetry.space_group_name_H-M   'P 1'
#
loop_
_entity.id
_entity.type
_entity.pdbx_description
1 polymer ?
#
loop_
_entity_poly.entity_id
_entity_poly.type
_entity_poly.pdbx_seq_one_letter_code
_entity_poly.pdbx_strand_id
1 'polypeptide(L)'
;LSRERAEVHANTAGLELTVEEDKALSAIQILLDRTGYQGNLAGREAHFQEYGWTGTLPRLIFTRSEFYEAYGLERAGDGYFHGAQVDRALEALKSLASKERTLAFQWKVWRDTGGKRKQVERTVVLREPIISLSQWQAYEDLTEQEVSRVLDGQTVEEKEVGSAMILEPRPILMLGIQE
;
A
#
# COMPACT_ATOMS: atom_id res chain seq x y z
N LEU A 1 -28.24 -20.94 -5.27
CA LEU A 1 -27.84 -19.83 -4.42
C LEU A 1 -27.35 -18.69 -5.31
N SER A 2 -28.25 -17.74 -5.61
CA SER A 2 -27.82 -16.51 -6.25
C SER A 2 -26.84 -15.81 -5.32
N ARG A 3 -25.56 -15.78 -5.69
CA ARG A 3 -24.60 -14.88 -5.06
C ARG A 3 -25.03 -13.47 -5.48
N GLU A 4 -25.79 -12.83 -4.61
CA GLU A 4 -26.03 -11.42 -4.79
C GLU A 4 -24.70 -10.70 -4.75
N ARG A 5 -24.39 -10.06 -5.83
CA ARG A 5 -23.21 -9.20 -5.94
C ARG A 5 -23.44 -8.04 -4.98
N ALA A 6 -22.58 -7.89 -4.01
CA ALA A 6 -22.51 -6.66 -3.26
C ALA A 6 -22.09 -5.57 -4.26
N GLU A 7 -22.98 -4.66 -4.57
CA GLU A 7 -22.61 -3.45 -5.30
C GLU A 7 -21.86 -2.57 -4.34
N VAL A 8 -20.56 -2.58 -4.49
CA VAL A 8 -19.68 -1.70 -3.72
C VAL A 8 -19.72 -0.33 -4.39
N HIS A 9 -20.56 0.55 -3.86
CA HIS A 9 -20.48 1.96 -4.21
C HIS A 9 -19.42 2.61 -3.34
N ALA A 10 -18.19 2.62 -3.83
CA ALA A 10 -17.11 3.31 -3.15
C ALA A 10 -17.35 4.82 -3.23
N ASN A 11 -17.66 5.42 -2.09
CA ASN A 11 -17.52 6.85 -1.96
C ASN A 11 -16.04 7.16 -1.77
N THR A 12 -15.37 7.58 -2.83
CA THR A 12 -13.93 7.86 -2.87
C THR A 12 -13.55 9.18 -2.19
N ALA A 13 -14.46 9.83 -1.50
CA ALA A 13 -14.14 11.01 -0.71
C ALA A 13 -13.15 10.63 0.40
N GLY A 14 -11.90 10.91 0.23
CA GLY A 14 -10.80 10.53 1.13
C GLY A 14 -9.67 9.77 0.44
N LEU A 15 -9.92 9.24 -0.77
CA LEU A 15 -8.87 8.71 -1.63
C LEU A 15 -8.34 9.74 -2.64
N GLU A 16 -8.58 11.01 -2.37
CA GLU A 16 -8.01 12.09 -3.17
C GLU A 16 -6.48 12.06 -3.07
N LEU A 17 -5.83 11.79 -4.19
CA LEU A 17 -4.40 11.69 -4.29
C LEU A 17 -3.82 12.96 -4.89
N THR A 18 -2.68 13.39 -4.37
CA THR A 18 -1.87 14.39 -5.06
C THR A 18 -1.27 13.78 -6.34
N VAL A 19 -0.77 14.63 -7.23
CA VAL A 19 -0.11 14.17 -8.47
C VAL A 19 1.07 13.25 -8.14
N GLU A 20 1.86 13.60 -7.14
CA GLU A 20 3.01 12.82 -6.69
C GLU A 20 2.60 11.48 -6.08
N GLU A 21 1.52 11.45 -5.30
CA GLU A 21 0.97 10.22 -4.73
C GLU A 21 0.43 9.30 -5.82
N ASP A 22 -0.22 9.84 -6.84
CA ASP A 22 -0.70 9.08 -7.99
C ASP A 22 0.44 8.46 -8.78
N LYS A 23 1.52 9.21 -9.00
CA LYS A 23 2.75 8.68 -9.60
C LYS A 23 3.38 7.56 -8.76
N ALA A 24 3.39 7.72 -7.44
CA ALA A 24 3.89 6.69 -6.52
C ALA A 24 3.06 5.42 -6.59
N LEU A 25 1.74 5.53 -6.66
CA LEU A 25 0.86 4.37 -6.87
C LEU A 25 1.09 3.69 -8.21
N SER A 26 1.30 4.46 -9.28
CA SER A 26 1.64 3.91 -10.60
C SER A 26 2.97 3.16 -10.56
N ALA A 27 3.96 3.69 -9.84
CA ALA A 27 5.24 3.01 -9.63
C ALA A 27 5.07 1.69 -8.87
N ILE A 28 4.25 1.68 -7.83
CA ILE A 28 3.92 0.48 -7.06
C ILE A 28 3.26 -0.56 -7.97
N GLN A 29 2.35 -0.14 -8.83
CA GLN A 29 1.68 -1.04 -9.78
C GLN A 29 2.69 -1.67 -10.76
N ILE A 30 3.62 -0.89 -11.29
CA ILE A 30 4.70 -1.38 -12.16
C ILE A 30 5.54 -2.44 -11.43
N LEU A 31 5.96 -2.15 -10.20
CA LEU A 31 6.75 -3.07 -9.40
C LEU A 31 5.97 -4.35 -9.06
N LEU A 32 4.70 -4.22 -8.76
CA LEU A 32 3.83 -5.34 -8.46
C LEU A 32 3.64 -6.25 -9.70
N ASP A 33 3.45 -5.66 -10.86
CA ASP A 33 3.31 -6.38 -12.14
C ASP A 33 4.57 -7.19 -12.46
N ARG A 34 5.74 -6.67 -12.13
CA ARG A 34 7.03 -7.36 -12.32
C ARG A 34 7.16 -8.61 -11.44
N THR A 35 6.46 -8.68 -10.33
CA THR A 35 6.48 -9.87 -9.46
C THR A 35 5.61 -11.01 -9.98
N GLY A 36 4.83 -10.76 -11.02
CA GLY A 36 3.86 -11.70 -11.55
C GLY A 36 2.63 -11.88 -10.65
N TYR A 37 2.43 -10.98 -9.69
CA TYR A 37 1.25 -11.01 -8.84
C TYR A 37 0.00 -10.84 -9.69
N GLN A 38 -0.75 -11.91 -9.79
CA GLN A 38 -2.07 -11.92 -10.41
C GLN A 38 -3.12 -11.94 -9.28
N GLY A 39 -3.08 -10.93 -8.44
CA GLY A 39 -4.07 -10.76 -7.39
C GLY A 39 -5.44 -10.76 -7.99
N ASN A 40 -6.17 -11.82 -7.74
CA ASN A 40 -7.52 -11.94 -8.24
C ASN A 40 -8.40 -10.93 -7.47
N LEU A 41 -8.64 -9.81 -8.09
CA LEU A 41 -9.59 -8.83 -7.58
C LEU A 41 -11.05 -9.30 -7.77
N ALA A 42 -11.25 -10.37 -8.55
CA ALA A 42 -12.52 -11.04 -8.64
C ALA A 42 -12.78 -11.80 -7.33
N GLY A 43 -13.93 -11.58 -6.75
CA GLY A 43 -14.29 -12.20 -5.47
C GLY A 43 -13.82 -11.45 -4.24
N ARG A 44 -13.57 -10.15 -4.35
CA ARG A 44 -13.23 -9.28 -3.21
C ARG A 44 -14.24 -9.38 -2.08
N GLU A 45 -15.50 -9.51 -2.40
CA GLU A 45 -16.57 -9.67 -1.41
C GLU A 45 -16.38 -10.95 -0.58
N ALA A 46 -15.81 -12.00 -1.18
CA ALA A 46 -15.51 -13.26 -0.48
C ALA A 46 -14.40 -13.11 0.56
N HIS A 47 -13.54 -12.11 0.39
CA HIS A 47 -12.44 -11.83 1.30
C HIS A 47 -12.77 -10.80 2.37
N PHE A 48 -13.96 -10.23 2.32
CA PHE A 48 -14.39 -9.24 3.29
C PHE A 48 -15.55 -9.81 4.11
N GLN A 49 -15.27 -10.18 5.35
CA GLN A 49 -16.24 -10.73 6.28
C GLN A 49 -16.44 -9.78 7.45
N GLU A 50 -17.69 -9.43 7.72
CA GLU A 50 -18.08 -8.50 8.78
C GLU A 50 -17.33 -7.17 8.71
N TYR A 51 -16.20 -7.06 9.38
CA TYR A 51 -15.39 -5.84 9.46
C TYR A 51 -13.92 -6.08 9.12
N GLY A 52 -13.59 -7.20 8.54
CA GLY A 52 -12.21 -7.55 8.27
C GLY A 52 -11.94 -8.13 6.89
N TRP A 53 -10.73 -7.89 6.41
CA TRP A 53 -10.22 -8.51 5.21
C TRP A 53 -9.60 -9.86 5.55
N THR A 54 -10.07 -10.92 4.91
CA THR A 54 -9.60 -12.29 5.14
C THR A 54 -8.73 -12.83 4.02
N GLY A 55 -8.63 -12.12 2.90
CA GLY A 55 -7.79 -12.51 1.77
C GLY A 55 -6.30 -12.22 2.01
N THR A 56 -5.45 -12.91 1.25
CA THR A 56 -4.02 -12.63 1.24
C THR A 56 -3.73 -11.33 0.51
N LEU A 57 -2.96 -10.45 1.15
CA LEU A 57 -2.49 -9.21 0.55
C LEU A 57 -1.11 -9.44 -0.09
N PRO A 58 -0.83 -8.81 -1.23
CA PRO A 58 0.48 -8.91 -1.83
C PRO A 58 1.54 -8.23 -0.97
N ARG A 59 2.75 -8.74 -1.03
CA ARG A 59 3.91 -8.17 -0.36
C ARG A 59 4.98 -7.86 -1.39
N LEU A 60 5.43 -6.63 -1.42
CA LEU A 60 6.38 -6.15 -2.38
C LEU A 60 7.69 -5.79 -1.69
N ILE A 61 8.80 -6.33 -2.16
CA ILE A 61 10.15 -6.03 -1.68
C ILE A 61 10.92 -5.38 -2.82
N PHE A 62 11.44 -4.20 -2.60
CA PHE A 62 12.15 -3.44 -3.64
C PHE A 62 13.20 -2.51 -3.04
N THR A 63 14.14 -2.09 -3.88
CA THR A 63 15.13 -1.07 -3.52
C THR A 63 14.61 0.32 -3.84
N ARG A 64 15.20 1.32 -3.22
CA ARG A 64 14.88 2.73 -3.54
C ARG A 64 15.12 3.02 -5.03
N SER A 65 16.21 2.51 -5.59
CA SER A 65 16.52 2.68 -7.01
C SER A 65 15.44 2.11 -7.92
N GLU A 66 14.95 0.91 -7.62
CA GLU A 66 13.86 0.30 -8.36
C GLU A 66 12.59 1.16 -8.30
N PHE A 67 12.30 1.73 -7.13
CA PHE A 67 11.16 2.62 -6.97
C PHE A 67 11.34 3.92 -7.77
N TYR A 68 12.51 4.53 -7.71
CA TYR A 68 12.77 5.76 -8.47
C TYR A 68 12.68 5.54 -9.98
N GLU A 69 13.20 4.43 -10.48
CA GLU A 69 13.05 4.05 -11.90
C GLU A 69 11.58 3.87 -12.27
N ALA A 70 10.82 3.13 -11.47
CA ALA A 70 9.39 2.92 -11.71
C ALA A 70 8.58 4.22 -11.61
N TYR A 71 9.00 5.13 -10.74
CA TYR A 71 8.40 6.47 -10.60
C TYR A 71 8.64 7.35 -11.84
N GLY A 72 9.66 7.05 -12.63
CA GLY A 72 9.99 7.76 -13.84
C GLY A 72 11.16 8.73 -13.71
N LEU A 73 11.96 8.62 -12.64
CA LEU A 73 13.17 9.41 -12.50
C LEU A 73 14.31 8.87 -13.36
N GLU A 74 15.15 9.77 -13.82
CA GLU A 74 16.33 9.43 -14.61
C GLU A 74 17.59 9.50 -13.72
N ARG A 75 18.52 8.59 -14.00
CA ARG A 75 19.83 8.61 -13.35
C ARG A 75 20.66 9.78 -13.89
N ALA A 76 21.41 10.43 -13.01
CA ALA A 76 22.40 11.42 -13.40
C ALA A 76 23.62 10.76 -14.10
N GLY A 77 24.53 11.56 -14.62
CA GLY A 77 25.70 11.06 -15.34
C GLY A 77 26.63 10.18 -14.52
N ASP A 78 26.55 10.25 -13.17
CA ASP A 78 27.29 9.38 -12.25
C ASP A 78 26.60 8.03 -11.99
N GLY A 79 25.43 7.79 -12.58
CA GLY A 79 24.65 6.57 -12.43
C GLY A 79 23.72 6.54 -11.20
N TYR A 80 23.67 7.61 -10.43
CA TYR A 80 22.80 7.72 -9.25
C TYR A 80 21.63 8.66 -9.47
N PHE A 81 20.61 8.51 -8.65
CA PHE A 81 19.48 9.43 -8.60
C PHE A 81 19.77 10.58 -7.65
N HIS A 82 19.53 11.80 -8.07
CA HIS A 82 19.78 13.01 -7.30
C HIS A 82 18.65 14.03 -7.40
N GLY A 83 18.68 14.97 -6.45
CA GLY A 83 17.90 16.19 -6.50
C GLY A 83 16.55 16.12 -5.79
N ALA A 84 15.83 17.22 -5.90
CA ALA A 84 14.54 17.41 -5.22
C ALA A 84 13.47 16.42 -5.67
N GLN A 85 13.57 15.89 -6.87
CA GLN A 85 12.61 14.90 -7.39
C GLN A 85 12.66 13.57 -6.62
N VAL A 86 13.87 13.16 -6.19
CA VAL A 86 14.06 11.97 -5.34
C VAL A 86 13.32 12.15 -4.01
N ASP A 87 13.51 13.30 -3.39
CA ASP A 87 12.85 13.61 -2.12
C ASP A 87 11.33 13.64 -2.26
N ARG A 88 10.82 14.23 -3.32
CA ARG A 88 9.38 14.27 -3.60
C ARG A 88 8.78 12.88 -3.82
N ALA A 89 9.49 12.02 -4.57
CA ALA A 89 9.05 10.65 -4.80
C ALA A 89 8.97 9.87 -3.49
N LEU A 90 10.00 9.97 -2.65
CA LEU A 90 10.05 9.30 -1.36
C LEU A 90 9.01 9.85 -0.38
N GLU A 91 8.81 11.16 -0.35
CA GLU A 91 7.77 11.79 0.46
C GLU A 91 6.37 11.33 0.04
N ALA A 92 6.11 11.23 -1.28
CA ALA A 92 4.85 10.72 -1.79
C ALA A 92 4.60 9.28 -1.32
N LEU A 93 5.61 8.43 -1.39
CA LEU A 93 5.52 7.05 -0.92
C LEU A 93 5.24 6.99 0.59
N LYS A 94 5.93 7.79 1.38
CA LYS A 94 5.73 7.89 2.83
C LYS A 94 4.35 8.45 3.17
N SER A 95 3.85 9.39 2.39
CA SER A 95 2.50 9.96 2.56
C SER A 95 1.42 8.89 2.35
N LEU A 96 1.57 8.02 1.36
CA LEU A 96 0.66 6.89 1.15
C LEU A 96 0.65 5.93 2.34
N ALA A 97 1.76 5.81 3.05
CA ALA A 97 1.90 4.92 4.20
C ALA A 97 1.46 5.54 5.52
N SER A 98 1.42 6.86 5.63
CA SER A 98 1.17 7.57 6.90
C SER A 98 -0.18 8.26 6.96
N LYS A 99 -0.70 8.70 5.84
CA LYS A 99 -1.96 9.45 5.80
C LYS A 99 -3.15 8.51 5.80
N GLU A 100 -3.95 8.57 6.86
CA GLU A 100 -5.20 7.84 6.94
C GLU A 100 -6.20 8.33 5.89
N ARG A 101 -6.82 7.39 5.21
CA ARG A 101 -7.88 7.63 4.23
C ARG A 101 -9.16 6.96 4.70
N THR A 102 -10.27 7.40 4.16
CA THR A 102 -11.58 6.85 4.50
C THR A 102 -12.26 6.36 3.24
N LEU A 103 -12.73 5.14 3.27
CA LEU A 103 -13.55 4.54 2.23
C LEU A 103 -14.84 4.06 2.86
N ALA A 104 -15.96 4.47 2.32
CA ALA A 104 -17.27 3.93 2.67
C ALA A 104 -17.77 3.07 1.53
N PHE A 105 -18.25 1.89 1.83
CA PHE A 105 -18.86 1.00 0.85
C PHE A 105 -20.06 0.29 1.46
N GLN A 106 -20.96 -0.14 0.60
CA GLN A 106 -22.20 -0.78 1.00
C GLN A 106 -22.26 -2.18 0.42
N TRP A 107 -22.77 -3.11 1.19
CA TRP A 107 -23.13 -4.42 0.70
C TRP A 107 -24.44 -4.89 1.33
N LYS A 108 -25.08 -5.83 0.68
CA LYS A 108 -26.31 -6.44 1.17
C LYS A 108 -25.98 -7.70 1.95
N VAL A 109 -26.51 -7.80 3.15
CA VAL A 109 -26.39 -8.99 4.02
C VAL A 109 -27.78 -9.51 4.37
N TRP A 110 -27.85 -10.81 4.63
CA TRP A 110 -29.08 -11.43 5.09
C TRP A 110 -29.12 -11.46 6.61
N ARG A 111 -30.25 -11.13 7.16
CA ARG A 111 -30.54 -11.25 8.60
C ARG A 111 -31.79 -12.06 8.83
N ASP A 112 -31.74 -12.92 9.84
CA ASP A 112 -32.92 -13.62 10.36
C ASP A 112 -33.53 -12.79 11.47
N THR A 113 -34.73 -12.28 11.22
CA THR A 113 -35.50 -11.49 12.17
C THR A 113 -36.89 -12.12 12.31
N GLY A 114 -37.24 -12.61 13.52
CA GLY A 114 -38.58 -13.16 13.78
C GLY A 114 -38.99 -14.33 12.89
N GLY A 115 -38.05 -15.20 12.52
CA GLY A 115 -38.27 -16.35 11.66
C GLY A 115 -38.32 -16.02 10.16
N LYS A 116 -38.09 -14.77 9.79
CA LYS A 116 -38.01 -14.33 8.39
C LYS A 116 -36.60 -13.89 8.06
N ARG A 117 -36.13 -14.36 6.90
CA ARG A 117 -34.86 -13.92 6.33
C ARG A 117 -35.09 -12.63 5.56
N LYS A 118 -34.43 -11.56 5.99
CA LYS A 118 -34.53 -10.24 5.38
C LYS A 118 -33.18 -9.77 4.90
N GLN A 119 -33.16 -9.18 3.70
CA GLN A 119 -31.98 -8.53 3.19
C GLN A 119 -31.91 -7.11 3.75
N VAL A 120 -30.74 -6.77 4.30
CA VAL A 120 -30.45 -5.42 4.79
C VAL A 120 -29.17 -4.89 4.13
N GLU A 121 -29.16 -3.60 3.93
CA GLU A 121 -27.98 -2.92 3.40
C GLU A 121 -27.06 -2.53 4.57
N ARG A 122 -25.80 -2.96 4.49
CA ARG A 122 -24.79 -2.62 5.49
C ARG A 122 -23.82 -1.63 4.90
N THR A 123 -23.58 -0.53 5.60
CA THR A 123 -22.53 0.42 5.27
C THR A 123 -21.33 0.14 6.14
N VAL A 124 -20.19 -0.09 5.52
CA VAL A 124 -18.90 -0.28 6.20
C VAL A 124 -18.01 0.92 5.90
N VAL A 125 -17.40 1.48 6.93
CA VAL A 125 -16.45 2.57 6.82
C VAL A 125 -15.08 2.06 7.23
N LEU A 126 -14.15 2.09 6.29
CA LEU A 126 -12.78 1.66 6.49
C LEU A 126 -11.86 2.87 6.54
N ARG A 127 -11.05 2.98 7.60
CA ARG A 127 -10.09 4.05 7.78
C ARG A 127 -8.72 3.46 8.01
N GLU A 128 -7.82 3.69 7.09
CA GLU A 128 -6.43 3.25 7.17
C GLU A 128 -5.58 3.97 6.11
N PRO A 129 -4.24 3.92 6.23
CA PRO A 129 -3.37 4.30 5.12
C PRO A 129 -3.57 3.37 3.93
N ILE A 130 -3.20 3.84 2.73
CA ILE A 130 -3.34 3.08 1.49
C ILE A 130 -2.38 1.90 1.42
N ILE A 131 -1.20 2.07 1.99
CA ILE A 131 -0.14 1.04 2.05
C ILE A 131 0.44 0.94 3.45
N SER A 132 1.06 -0.19 3.72
CA SER A 132 2.00 -0.38 4.84
C SER A 132 3.40 -0.38 4.26
N LEU A 133 4.32 0.34 4.88
CA LEU A 133 5.69 0.50 4.41
C LEU A 133 6.68 0.29 5.56
N SER A 134 7.63 -0.61 5.36
CA SER A 134 8.75 -0.83 6.25
C SER A 134 10.06 -0.61 5.49
N GLN A 135 11.05 -0.08 6.19
CA GLN A 135 12.39 0.09 5.64
C GLN A 135 13.35 -0.82 6.38
N TRP A 136 14.12 -1.57 5.64
CA TRP A 136 15.15 -2.47 6.17
C TRP A 136 16.52 -1.98 5.75
N GLN A 137 17.41 -1.91 6.71
CA GLN A 137 18.84 -1.62 6.50
C GLN A 137 19.65 -2.66 7.24
N ALA A 138 20.63 -3.23 6.57
CA ALA A 138 21.53 -4.21 7.15
C ALA A 138 22.95 -3.65 7.16
N TYR A 139 23.61 -3.79 8.30
CA TYR A 139 24.97 -3.33 8.51
C TYR A 139 25.82 -4.47 9.04
N GLU A 140 27.12 -4.45 8.77
CA GLU A 140 28.08 -5.38 9.35
C GLU A 140 29.15 -4.62 10.12
N ASP A 141 29.66 -5.24 11.19
CA ASP A 141 30.79 -4.75 12.01
C ASP A 141 30.60 -3.33 12.59
N LEU A 142 29.39 -3.01 13.02
CA LEU A 142 29.13 -1.74 13.71
C LEU A 142 29.74 -1.74 15.12
N THR A 143 30.40 -0.62 15.48
CA THR A 143 30.74 -0.32 16.85
C THR A 143 29.50 0.06 17.66
N GLU A 144 29.60 0.03 19.00
CA GLU A 144 28.50 0.46 19.88
C GLU A 144 28.07 1.89 19.60
N GLN A 145 29.02 2.79 19.31
CA GLN A 145 28.71 4.18 18.96
C GLN A 145 27.97 4.28 17.62
N GLU A 146 28.36 3.47 16.63
CA GLU A 146 27.70 3.43 15.34
C GLU A 146 26.30 2.85 15.44
N VAL A 147 26.07 1.83 16.27
CA VAL A 147 24.73 1.31 16.56
C VAL A 147 23.83 2.41 17.12
N SER A 148 24.33 3.18 18.09
CA SER A 148 23.59 4.32 18.65
C SER A 148 23.23 5.36 17.59
N ARG A 149 24.15 5.66 16.68
CA ARG A 149 23.91 6.60 15.56
C ARG A 149 22.82 6.09 14.62
N VAL A 150 22.86 4.81 14.27
CA VAL A 150 21.86 4.20 13.40
C VAL A 150 20.48 4.19 14.06
N LEU A 151 20.40 3.90 15.35
CA LEU A 151 19.15 3.96 16.12
C LEU A 151 18.58 5.38 16.20
N ASP A 152 19.45 6.41 16.15
CA ASP A 152 19.05 7.81 16.09
C ASP A 152 18.69 8.30 14.67
N GLY A 153 18.63 7.41 13.70
CA GLY A 153 18.25 7.72 12.32
C GLY A 153 19.39 8.13 11.40
N GLN A 154 20.65 8.01 11.86
CA GLN A 154 21.82 8.27 11.01
C GLN A 154 22.21 7.01 10.24
N THR A 155 22.92 7.20 9.12
CA THR A 155 23.41 6.10 8.27
C THR A 155 24.92 6.00 8.39
N VAL A 156 25.43 4.77 8.47
CA VAL A 156 26.86 4.44 8.37
C VAL A 156 27.08 3.77 7.01
N GLU A 157 27.20 4.57 5.96
CA GLU A 157 27.18 4.11 4.56
C GLU A 157 28.25 3.06 4.26
N GLU A 158 29.46 3.23 4.78
CA GLU A 158 30.56 2.33 4.51
C GLU A 158 30.41 0.92 5.12
N LYS A 159 29.44 0.75 6.01
CA LYS A 159 29.14 -0.52 6.66
C LYS A 159 27.77 -1.08 6.30
N GLU A 160 27.02 -0.38 5.49
CA GLU A 160 25.73 -0.84 4.98
C GLU A 160 25.96 -1.91 3.91
N VAL A 161 25.42 -3.10 4.12
CA VAL A 161 25.55 -4.24 3.21
C VAL A 161 24.28 -4.47 2.39
N GLY A 162 23.20 -3.82 2.74
CA GLY A 162 21.96 -3.89 1.97
C GLY A 162 20.85 -3.07 2.58
N SER A 163 19.91 -2.70 1.73
CA SER A 163 18.67 -2.05 2.13
C SER A 163 17.52 -2.48 1.23
N ALA A 164 16.35 -2.54 1.79
CA ALA A 164 15.13 -2.85 1.04
C ALA A 164 13.95 -2.12 1.66
N MET A 165 12.95 -1.87 0.83
CA MET A 165 11.63 -1.41 1.27
C MET A 165 10.66 -2.57 1.13
N ILE A 166 9.81 -2.75 2.14
CA ILE A 166 8.76 -3.76 2.13
C ILE A 166 7.43 -3.03 2.17
N LEU A 167 6.62 -3.28 1.18
CA LEU A 167 5.33 -2.63 1.01
C LEU A 167 4.22 -3.67 0.90
N GLU A 168 3.15 -3.43 1.64
CA GLU A 168 1.90 -4.19 1.51
C GLU A 168 0.76 -3.23 1.21
N PRO A 169 0.07 -3.38 0.07
CA PRO A 169 -1.18 -2.66 -0.15
C PRO A 169 -2.18 -3.01 0.95
N ARG A 170 -2.90 -2.00 1.44
CA ARG A 170 -3.94 -2.22 2.45
C ARG A 170 -5.28 -2.53 1.79
N PRO A 171 -6.21 -3.16 2.51
CA PRO A 171 -7.54 -3.45 1.97
C PRO A 171 -8.24 -2.24 1.34
N ILE A 172 -8.07 -1.04 1.90
CA ILE A 172 -8.66 0.18 1.34
C ILE A 172 -8.19 0.45 -0.10
N LEU A 173 -6.92 0.18 -0.41
CA LEU A 173 -6.41 0.30 -1.77
C LEU A 173 -7.02 -0.76 -2.67
N MET A 174 -7.08 -2.01 -2.20
CA MET A 174 -7.63 -3.13 -2.96
C MET A 174 -9.12 -2.95 -3.27
N LEU A 175 -9.87 -2.31 -2.38
CA LEU A 175 -11.29 -1.98 -2.56
C LEU A 175 -11.50 -0.71 -3.38
N GLY A 176 -10.61 0.26 -3.26
CA GLY A 176 -10.71 1.56 -3.92
C GLY A 176 -10.25 1.56 -5.37
N ILE A 177 -9.49 0.57 -5.82
CA ILE A 177 -9.09 0.40 -7.22
C ILE A 177 -10.23 -0.31 -7.96
N GLN A 178 -11.40 0.27 -7.96
CA GLN A 178 -12.48 -0.16 -8.85
C GLN A 178 -12.77 0.96 -9.83
N GLU A 179 -12.51 0.68 -11.04
CA GLU A 179 -13.22 1.34 -12.11
C GLU A 179 -14.54 0.61 -12.37
#